data_633a35abf921d6aec5e13dce4a7b1681
#
_entry.id   633a35abf921d6aec5e13dce4a7b1681
#
_cell.length_a   1.000
_cell.length_b   1.000
_cell.length_c   1.000
_cell.angle_alpha   90.00
_cell.angle_beta   90.00
_cell.angle_gamma   90.00
#
_symmetry.space_group_name_H-M   'P 1'
#
loop_
_entity.id
_entity.type
_entity.pdbx_description
1 polymer ?
#
loop_
_entity_poly.entity_id
_entity_poly.type
_entity_poly.pdbx_seq_one_letter_code
_entity_poly.pdbx_strand_id
1 'polypeptide(L)'
;MKDHQAKYYKRGAYAMQIFNFPVVSVRTINSPSQDGVTTYFVYVEFQNLPDKLPLDVNPRKPKMTTSVAKSLISAVKSADTDFDINNRGIVIVAKSFKFNTSDNTVSLDLGNDVMNYGILDGGHTYTAIIENRHELSENIRKYVKLEIIVGENLTVSRIADARNTSASVSDIALYELDDKFDFIKEAVKGQPYENDIAIKDNSKERLQIIEFLKLLFAYNVYKFKKANETPTQAYSG
;
A
#
# COMPACT_ATOMS: atom_id res chain seq x y z
N MET A 1 -12.36 31.06 -31.22
CA MET A 1 -13.38 30.59 -30.28
C MET A 1 -13.45 29.07 -30.44
N LYS A 2 -12.82 28.30 -29.55
CA LYS A 2 -12.91 26.84 -29.52
C LYS A 2 -13.62 26.48 -28.23
N ASP A 3 -14.83 25.94 -28.38
CA ASP A 3 -15.69 25.44 -27.32
C ASP A 3 -14.99 24.33 -26.56
N HIS A 4 -14.69 24.56 -25.30
CA HIS A 4 -14.37 23.52 -24.35
C HIS A 4 -15.70 23.00 -23.78
N GLN A 5 -16.27 22.01 -24.44
CA GLN A 5 -17.34 21.20 -23.86
C GLN A 5 -16.79 20.40 -22.69
N ALA A 6 -17.06 20.88 -21.47
CA ALA A 6 -16.90 20.09 -20.26
C ALA A 6 -17.79 18.84 -20.35
N LYS A 7 -17.20 17.66 -20.43
CA LYS A 7 -17.91 16.38 -20.30
C LYS A 7 -18.50 16.30 -18.88
N TYR A 8 -19.75 16.64 -18.72
CA TYR A 8 -20.52 16.29 -17.52
C TYR A 8 -20.65 14.77 -17.46
N TYR A 9 -19.90 14.13 -16.58
CA TYR A 9 -20.19 12.75 -16.20
C TYR A 9 -21.58 12.73 -15.53
N LYS A 10 -22.51 12.00 -16.13
CA LYS A 10 -23.81 11.71 -15.51
C LYS A 10 -23.53 11.04 -14.16
N ARG A 11 -23.85 11.71 -13.06
CA ARG A 11 -23.92 11.11 -11.73
C ARG A 11 -25.02 10.06 -11.78
N GLY A 12 -24.68 8.79 -11.95
CA GLY A 12 -25.59 7.69 -11.66
C GLY A 12 -25.86 7.72 -10.16
N ALA A 13 -27.13 7.68 -9.77
CA ALA A 13 -27.49 7.47 -8.38
C ALA A 13 -27.05 6.04 -8.03
N TYR A 14 -25.96 5.89 -7.27
CA TYR A 14 -25.58 4.60 -6.73
C TYR A 14 -26.59 4.20 -5.65
N ALA A 15 -26.95 2.91 -5.60
CA ALA A 15 -27.78 2.37 -4.53
C ALA A 15 -27.03 2.55 -3.18
N MET A 16 -27.79 2.69 -2.09
CA MET A 16 -27.22 2.72 -0.75
C MET A 16 -26.39 1.45 -0.52
N GLN A 17 -25.14 1.63 -0.07
CA GLN A 17 -24.18 0.53 0.08
C GLN A 17 -23.95 0.26 1.57
N ILE A 18 -24.64 -0.76 2.07
CA ILE A 18 -24.47 -1.25 3.44
C ILE A 18 -23.89 -2.66 3.38
N PHE A 19 -22.75 -2.85 4.07
CA PHE A 19 -22.06 -4.12 4.17
C PHE A 19 -22.16 -4.66 5.59
N ASN A 20 -22.68 -5.88 5.74
CA ASN A 20 -22.73 -6.57 7.02
C ASN A 20 -21.80 -7.77 6.95
N PHE A 21 -20.86 -7.86 7.90
CA PHE A 21 -19.88 -8.94 7.91
C PHE A 21 -19.34 -9.22 9.31
N PRO A 22 -18.96 -10.47 9.61
CA PRO A 22 -18.38 -10.83 10.90
C PRO A 22 -16.95 -10.33 11.00
N VAL A 23 -16.54 -10.00 12.22
CA VAL A 23 -15.22 -9.47 12.54
C VAL A 23 -14.62 -10.17 13.76
N VAL A 24 -13.30 -10.14 13.90
CA VAL A 24 -12.59 -10.73 15.05
C VAL A 24 -12.63 -9.79 16.25
N SER A 25 -12.38 -8.51 16.03
CA SER A 25 -12.36 -7.52 17.07
C SER A 25 -12.55 -6.11 16.54
N VAL A 26 -13.07 -5.23 17.39
CA VAL A 26 -13.21 -3.80 17.13
C VAL A 26 -12.63 -3.00 18.30
N ARG A 27 -11.89 -1.92 17.98
CA ARG A 27 -11.49 -0.89 18.93
C ARG A 27 -11.90 0.47 18.40
N THR A 28 -12.52 1.27 19.25
CA THR A 28 -13.05 2.59 18.92
C THR A 28 -12.19 3.67 19.55
N ILE A 29 -11.81 4.66 18.77
CA ILE A 29 -11.05 5.83 19.23
C ILE A 29 -11.72 7.08 18.70
N ASN A 30 -12.19 7.94 19.58
CA ASN A 30 -12.65 9.27 19.22
C ASN A 30 -11.46 10.17 18.94
N SER A 31 -11.55 11.00 17.91
CA SER A 31 -10.49 11.95 17.60
C SER A 31 -10.30 12.95 18.75
N PRO A 32 -9.09 13.10 19.30
CA PRO A 32 -8.84 14.11 20.34
C PRO A 32 -8.81 15.54 19.81
N SER A 33 -8.74 15.72 18.48
CA SER A 33 -8.59 17.03 17.82
C SER A 33 -9.81 17.46 17.01
N GLN A 34 -10.75 16.54 16.74
CA GLN A 34 -11.93 16.83 15.91
C GLN A 34 -13.17 16.18 16.52
N ASP A 35 -14.08 17.01 17.01
CA ASP A 35 -15.36 16.53 17.53
C ASP A 35 -16.18 15.83 16.44
N GLY A 36 -16.85 14.75 16.81
CA GLY A 36 -17.69 13.97 15.88
C GLY A 36 -16.92 13.07 14.91
N VAL A 37 -15.58 13.02 15.00
CA VAL A 37 -14.76 12.09 14.22
C VAL A 37 -14.37 10.90 15.08
N THR A 38 -14.67 9.70 14.59
CA THR A 38 -14.36 8.44 15.25
C THR A 38 -13.63 7.51 14.29
N THR A 39 -12.57 6.88 14.78
CA THR A 39 -11.84 5.84 14.06
C THR A 39 -12.08 4.48 14.72
N TYR A 40 -12.42 3.50 13.91
CA TYR A 40 -12.59 2.11 14.32
C TYR A 40 -11.46 1.27 13.73
N PHE A 41 -10.73 0.57 14.58
CA PHE A 41 -9.74 -0.42 14.18
C PHE A 41 -10.39 -1.81 14.26
N VAL A 42 -10.43 -2.50 13.14
CA VAL A 42 -11.18 -3.76 12.98
C VAL A 42 -10.26 -4.82 12.40
N TYR A 43 -10.24 -6.01 12.98
CA TYR A 43 -9.61 -7.19 12.39
C TYR A 43 -10.65 -8.07 11.74
N VAL A 44 -10.43 -8.39 10.47
CA VAL A 44 -11.33 -9.19 9.64
C VAL A 44 -10.57 -10.36 9.04
N GLU A 45 -11.16 -11.54 9.08
CA GLU A 45 -10.66 -12.70 8.34
C GLU A 45 -10.84 -12.46 6.83
N PHE A 46 -9.89 -12.85 6.00
CA PHE A 46 -9.94 -12.61 4.54
C PHE A 46 -11.24 -13.08 3.91
N GLN A 47 -11.75 -14.24 4.35
CA GLN A 47 -12.98 -14.81 3.83
C GLN A 47 -14.22 -13.95 4.11
N ASN A 48 -14.18 -13.16 5.18
CA ASN A 48 -15.28 -12.31 5.63
C ASN A 48 -15.16 -10.86 5.11
N LEU A 49 -14.05 -10.50 4.46
CA LEU A 49 -13.88 -9.16 3.89
C LEU A 49 -14.93 -8.95 2.77
N PRO A 50 -15.76 -7.89 2.84
CA PRO A 50 -16.79 -7.66 1.85
C PRO A 50 -16.25 -7.48 0.44
N ASP A 51 -16.92 -8.08 -0.54
CA ASP A 51 -16.70 -7.79 -1.95
C ASP A 51 -17.25 -6.42 -2.34
N LYS A 52 -16.74 -5.84 -3.43
CA LYS A 52 -17.27 -4.63 -4.07
C LYS A 52 -17.26 -3.38 -3.22
N LEU A 53 -16.34 -3.27 -2.26
CA LEU A 53 -16.09 -1.99 -1.60
C LEU A 53 -15.61 -0.96 -2.62
N PRO A 54 -16.18 0.27 -2.63
CA PRO A 54 -15.79 1.32 -3.58
C PRO A 54 -14.32 1.71 -3.44
N LEU A 55 -13.64 1.85 -4.59
CA LEU A 55 -12.24 2.29 -4.69
C LEU A 55 -12.13 3.72 -5.26
N ASP A 56 -13.25 4.37 -5.55
CA ASP A 56 -13.27 5.65 -6.26
C ASP A 56 -12.79 6.83 -5.41
N VAL A 57 -12.84 6.71 -4.11
CA VAL A 57 -12.27 7.67 -3.13
C VAL A 57 -10.75 7.76 -3.25
N ASN A 58 -10.09 6.65 -3.61
CA ASN A 58 -8.65 6.63 -3.78
C ASN A 58 -8.27 7.25 -5.14
N PRO A 59 -7.46 8.32 -5.18
CA PRO A 59 -7.04 8.92 -6.45
C PRO A 59 -6.17 7.99 -7.30
N ARG A 60 -5.62 6.93 -6.69
CA ARG A 60 -4.79 5.92 -7.37
C ARG A 60 -5.53 4.59 -7.47
N LYS A 61 -5.92 4.23 -8.68
CA LYS A 61 -6.48 2.88 -8.92
C LYS A 61 -5.40 1.81 -8.75
N PRO A 62 -5.70 0.69 -8.08
CA PRO A 62 -4.75 -0.41 -7.91
C PRO A 62 -4.26 -0.95 -9.26
N LYS A 63 -2.95 -0.99 -9.46
CA LYS A 63 -2.31 -1.60 -10.62
C LYS A 63 -1.65 -2.90 -10.22
N MET A 64 -2.34 -4.03 -10.45
CA MET A 64 -1.93 -5.35 -9.95
C MET A 64 -0.76 -5.99 -10.70
N THR A 65 -0.16 -5.29 -11.68
CA THR A 65 1.01 -5.78 -12.45
C THR A 65 2.35 -5.32 -11.90
N THR A 66 2.37 -4.44 -10.90
CA THR A 66 3.60 -3.92 -10.28
C THR A 66 4.29 -4.97 -9.41
N SER A 67 5.60 -4.79 -9.13
CA SER A 67 6.36 -5.66 -8.23
C SER A 67 5.74 -5.72 -6.83
N VAL A 68 5.34 -4.57 -6.29
CA VAL A 68 4.66 -4.46 -4.99
C VAL A 68 3.34 -5.26 -4.98
N ALA A 69 2.53 -5.15 -6.02
CA ALA A 69 1.28 -5.91 -6.12
C ALA A 69 1.53 -7.43 -6.22
N LYS A 70 2.55 -7.85 -6.97
CA LYS A 70 2.96 -9.26 -7.04
C LYS A 70 3.41 -9.81 -5.69
N SER A 71 4.18 -9.03 -4.93
CA SER A 71 4.57 -9.40 -3.56
C SER A 71 3.37 -9.51 -2.63
N LEU A 72 2.39 -8.61 -2.72
CA LEU A 72 1.13 -8.70 -1.98
C LEU A 72 0.34 -9.96 -2.34
N ILE A 73 0.21 -10.28 -3.62
CA ILE A 73 -0.47 -11.50 -4.09
C ILE A 73 0.24 -12.74 -3.52
N SER A 74 1.57 -12.77 -3.59
CA SER A 74 2.36 -13.87 -3.00
C SER A 74 2.12 -14.00 -1.50
N ALA A 75 2.12 -12.88 -0.77
CA ALA A 75 1.84 -12.85 0.67
C ALA A 75 0.41 -13.30 1.00
N VAL A 76 -0.58 -12.97 0.17
CA VAL A 76 -1.97 -13.47 0.34
C VAL A 76 -2.02 -14.99 0.19
N LYS A 77 -1.31 -15.56 -0.79
CA LYS A 77 -1.33 -17.01 -1.13
C LYS A 77 -0.41 -17.85 -0.26
N SER A 78 0.56 -17.26 0.43
CA SER A 78 1.53 -17.99 1.27
C SER A 78 0.84 -18.73 2.42
N ALA A 79 1.54 -19.68 3.03
CA ALA A 79 1.09 -20.35 4.25
C ALA A 79 1.31 -19.52 5.53
N ASP A 80 2.06 -18.39 5.44
CA ASP A 80 2.35 -17.53 6.58
C ASP A 80 1.08 -16.88 7.11
N THR A 81 0.93 -16.77 8.42
CA THR A 81 -0.28 -16.26 9.07
C THR A 81 -0.13 -14.85 9.64
N ASP A 82 1.02 -14.22 9.44
CA ASP A 82 1.41 -12.91 9.99
C ASP A 82 1.10 -11.72 9.06
N PHE A 83 0.22 -11.91 8.08
CA PHE A 83 -0.15 -10.88 7.11
C PHE A 83 -0.65 -9.57 7.76
N ASP A 84 -1.45 -9.67 8.81
CA ASP A 84 -2.02 -8.53 9.54
C ASP A 84 -0.95 -7.71 10.29
N ILE A 85 0.18 -8.32 10.63
CA ILE A 85 1.33 -7.66 11.26
C ILE A 85 2.18 -6.96 10.21
N ASN A 86 2.46 -7.65 9.09
CA ASN A 86 3.35 -7.19 8.02
C ASN A 86 2.69 -6.22 7.05
N ASN A 87 1.35 -6.18 7.00
CA ASN A 87 0.60 -5.31 6.11
C ASN A 87 0.01 -4.09 6.85
N ARG A 88 0.03 -2.93 6.20
CA ARG A 88 -0.52 -1.69 6.77
C ARG A 88 -2.04 -1.75 6.96
N GLY A 89 -2.72 -2.65 6.27
CA GLY A 89 -4.18 -2.78 6.28
C GLY A 89 -4.87 -1.92 5.21
N ILE A 90 -6.16 -1.69 5.43
CA ILE A 90 -7.04 -0.96 4.51
C ILE A 90 -7.69 0.18 5.28
N VAL A 91 -7.67 1.38 4.72
CA VAL A 91 -8.31 2.56 5.29
C VAL A 91 -9.59 2.86 4.53
N ILE A 92 -10.69 3.00 5.26
CA ILE A 92 -12.02 3.23 4.71
C ILE A 92 -12.60 4.50 5.33
N VAL A 93 -13.16 5.38 4.51
CA VAL A 93 -14.02 6.46 5.00
C VAL A 93 -15.46 6.01 4.84
N ALA A 94 -16.23 6.08 5.93
CA ALA A 94 -17.62 5.61 5.97
C ALA A 94 -18.56 6.69 6.48
N LYS A 95 -19.81 6.59 6.04
CA LYS A 95 -20.91 7.44 6.54
C LYS A 95 -21.29 7.07 7.96
N SER A 96 -21.37 5.77 8.25
CA SER A 96 -21.57 5.28 9.61
C SER A 96 -21.01 3.86 9.79
N PHE A 97 -20.75 3.52 11.03
CA PHE A 97 -20.27 2.22 11.44
C PHE A 97 -21.01 1.79 12.72
N LYS A 98 -21.50 0.56 12.73
CA LYS A 98 -22.14 -0.04 13.91
C LYS A 98 -21.52 -1.40 14.16
N PHE A 99 -21.21 -1.68 15.41
CA PHE A 99 -20.70 -2.98 15.86
C PHE A 99 -21.72 -3.64 16.80
N ASN A 100 -22.13 -4.84 16.44
CA ASN A 100 -22.96 -5.69 17.29
C ASN A 100 -22.06 -6.66 18.06
N THR A 101 -21.97 -6.47 19.35
CA THR A 101 -21.11 -7.28 20.24
C THR A 101 -21.70 -8.67 20.53
N SER A 102 -22.99 -8.90 20.25
CA SER A 102 -23.65 -10.20 20.53
C SER A 102 -23.18 -11.28 19.56
N ASP A 103 -22.91 -10.92 18.31
CA ASP A 103 -22.56 -11.85 17.23
C ASP A 103 -21.25 -11.48 16.51
N ASN A 104 -20.54 -10.47 17.03
CA ASN A 104 -19.32 -9.93 16.44
C ASN A 104 -19.48 -9.52 14.97
N THR A 105 -20.62 -8.96 14.60
CA THR A 105 -20.85 -8.43 13.26
C THR A 105 -20.77 -6.91 13.22
N VAL A 106 -20.37 -6.38 12.09
CA VAL A 106 -20.40 -4.95 11.82
C VAL A 106 -21.36 -4.63 10.69
N SER A 107 -21.96 -3.44 10.76
CA SER A 107 -22.72 -2.81 9.69
C SER A 107 -21.97 -1.56 9.26
N LEU A 108 -21.40 -1.59 8.06
CA LEU A 108 -20.63 -0.51 7.44
C LEU A 108 -21.51 0.16 6.37
N ASP A 109 -21.91 1.40 6.60
CA ASP A 109 -22.68 2.20 5.64
C ASP A 109 -21.76 3.16 4.89
N LEU A 110 -21.64 2.96 3.58
CA LEU A 110 -20.89 3.83 2.67
C LEU A 110 -21.82 4.81 1.91
N GLY A 111 -23.13 4.80 2.22
CA GLY A 111 -24.08 5.67 1.55
C GLY A 111 -24.16 5.42 0.05
N ASN A 112 -24.34 6.50 -0.70
CA ASN A 112 -24.45 6.50 -2.16
C ASN A 112 -23.42 7.43 -2.85
N ASP A 113 -22.51 8.01 -2.10
CA ASP A 113 -21.46 8.92 -2.60
C ASP A 113 -20.09 8.23 -2.60
N VAL A 114 -19.81 7.52 -3.68
CA VAL A 114 -18.55 6.79 -3.86
C VAL A 114 -17.31 7.70 -3.98
N MET A 115 -17.49 9.00 -4.13
CA MET A 115 -16.38 9.97 -4.16
C MET A 115 -15.93 10.37 -2.75
N ASN A 116 -16.78 10.21 -1.76
CA ASN A 116 -16.50 10.54 -0.37
C ASN A 116 -16.45 9.33 0.57
N TYR A 117 -17.05 8.20 0.19
CA TYR A 117 -17.07 7.00 1.03
C TYR A 117 -16.57 5.77 0.28
N GLY A 118 -15.67 5.03 0.89
CA GLY A 118 -15.03 3.85 0.32
C GLY A 118 -13.59 3.68 0.79
N ILE A 119 -12.82 2.88 0.07
CA ILE A 119 -11.43 2.60 0.36
C ILE A 119 -10.57 3.81 -0.03
N LEU A 120 -10.01 4.47 0.98
CA LEU A 120 -9.14 5.63 0.85
C LEU A 120 -7.67 5.24 0.61
N ASP A 121 -7.20 4.21 1.32
CA ASP A 121 -5.85 3.66 1.18
C ASP A 121 -5.88 2.14 1.34
N GLY A 122 -4.84 1.44 0.89
CA GLY A 122 -4.79 -0.01 0.89
C GLY A 122 -5.56 -0.69 -0.25
N GLY A 123 -5.89 0.03 -1.33
CA GLY A 123 -6.60 -0.52 -2.49
C GLY A 123 -5.89 -1.73 -3.11
N HIS A 124 -4.55 -1.74 -3.19
CA HIS A 124 -3.79 -2.91 -3.65
C HIS A 124 -3.96 -4.11 -2.71
N THR A 125 -3.92 -3.88 -1.39
CA THR A 125 -4.14 -4.93 -0.37
C THR A 125 -5.54 -5.51 -0.51
N TYR A 126 -6.56 -4.65 -0.61
CA TYR A 126 -7.94 -5.07 -0.81
C TYR A 126 -8.09 -5.94 -2.06
N THR A 127 -7.61 -5.45 -3.20
CA THR A 127 -7.72 -6.16 -4.49
C THR A 127 -6.98 -7.49 -4.45
N ALA A 128 -5.76 -7.53 -3.89
CA ALA A 128 -5.00 -8.76 -3.74
C ALA A 128 -5.76 -9.81 -2.92
N ILE A 129 -6.39 -9.42 -1.81
CA ILE A 129 -7.16 -10.32 -0.96
C ILE A 129 -8.41 -10.83 -1.71
N ILE A 130 -9.23 -9.93 -2.25
CA ILE A 130 -10.50 -10.30 -2.90
C ILE A 130 -10.28 -11.23 -4.08
N GLU A 131 -9.25 -10.97 -4.90
CA GLU A 131 -8.97 -11.76 -6.09
C GLU A 131 -8.34 -13.13 -5.78
N ASN A 132 -7.65 -13.28 -4.63
CA ASN A 132 -6.84 -14.48 -4.38
C ASN A 132 -7.19 -15.26 -3.10
N ARG A 133 -8.08 -14.75 -2.23
CA ARG A 133 -8.42 -15.41 -0.96
C ARG A 133 -9.02 -16.83 -1.15
N HIS A 134 -9.60 -17.09 -2.30
CA HIS A 134 -10.18 -18.40 -2.65
C HIS A 134 -9.10 -19.47 -2.92
N GLU A 135 -7.85 -19.07 -3.12
CA GLU A 135 -6.73 -19.99 -3.32
C GLU A 135 -6.08 -20.43 -1.98
N LEU A 136 -6.50 -19.86 -0.85
CA LEU A 136 -6.03 -20.28 0.46
C LEU A 136 -6.57 -21.68 0.81
N SER A 137 -5.71 -22.51 1.39
CA SER A 137 -6.11 -23.79 1.94
C SER A 137 -7.10 -23.58 3.10
N GLU A 138 -8.10 -24.46 3.22
CA GLU A 138 -9.18 -24.36 4.23
C GLU A 138 -8.67 -24.27 5.69
N ASN A 139 -7.49 -24.80 5.95
CA ASN A 139 -6.87 -24.79 7.28
C ASN A 139 -6.09 -23.50 7.59
N ILE A 140 -5.92 -22.59 6.62
CA ILE A 140 -5.15 -21.34 6.80
C ILE A 140 -6.12 -20.19 6.97
N ARG A 141 -6.05 -19.55 8.14
CA ARG A 141 -6.78 -18.32 8.41
C ARG A 141 -5.85 -17.13 8.38
N LYS A 142 -6.19 -16.13 7.58
CA LYS A 142 -5.47 -14.86 7.51
C LYS A 142 -6.40 -13.70 7.79
N TYR A 143 -5.80 -12.67 8.34
CA TYR A 143 -6.53 -11.50 8.80
C TYR A 143 -5.98 -10.23 8.15
N VAL A 144 -6.84 -9.23 8.03
CA VAL A 144 -6.47 -7.89 7.61
C VAL A 144 -7.02 -6.87 8.60
N LYS A 145 -6.24 -5.85 8.84
CA LYS A 145 -6.64 -4.70 9.65
C LYS A 145 -7.38 -3.69 8.79
N LEU A 146 -8.58 -3.29 9.22
CA LEU A 146 -9.30 -2.15 8.66
C LEU A 146 -9.20 -0.98 9.64
N GLU A 147 -8.95 0.20 9.10
CA GLU A 147 -9.08 1.47 9.79
C GLU A 147 -10.27 2.21 9.17
N ILE A 148 -11.38 2.32 9.90
CA ILE A 148 -12.60 2.91 9.41
C ILE A 148 -12.81 4.27 10.07
N ILE A 149 -12.83 5.33 9.27
CA ILE A 149 -12.96 6.71 9.72
C ILE A 149 -14.39 7.17 9.45
N VAL A 150 -15.07 7.62 10.48
CA VAL A 150 -16.44 8.17 10.41
C VAL A 150 -16.43 9.60 10.94
N GLY A 151 -17.02 10.51 10.18
CA GLY A 151 -17.15 11.92 10.58
C GLY A 151 -17.94 12.72 9.53
N GLU A 152 -18.71 13.72 9.97
CA GLU A 152 -19.60 14.48 9.10
C GLU A 152 -18.86 15.49 8.19
N ASN A 153 -17.74 16.06 8.67
CA ASN A 153 -17.02 17.16 8.01
C ASN A 153 -15.61 16.76 7.56
N LEU A 154 -15.41 15.50 7.16
CA LEU A 154 -14.10 15.03 6.71
C LEU A 154 -13.76 15.59 5.32
N THR A 155 -12.62 16.26 5.21
CA THR A 155 -12.03 16.59 3.90
C THR A 155 -11.28 15.38 3.38
N VAL A 156 -12.01 14.50 2.71
CA VAL A 156 -11.52 13.18 2.28
C VAL A 156 -10.30 13.29 1.36
N SER A 157 -10.30 14.25 0.43
CA SER A 157 -9.15 14.52 -0.45
C SER A 157 -7.87 14.86 0.33
N ARG A 158 -7.98 15.69 1.38
CA ARG A 158 -6.84 16.05 2.23
C ARG A 158 -6.28 14.84 2.98
N ILE A 159 -7.16 13.97 3.48
CA ILE A 159 -6.74 12.73 4.15
C ILE A 159 -6.04 11.79 3.15
N ALA A 160 -6.60 11.66 1.94
CA ALA A 160 -6.02 10.86 0.88
C ALA A 160 -4.62 11.36 0.48
N ASP A 161 -4.47 12.66 0.27
CA ASP A 161 -3.19 13.28 -0.09
C ASP A 161 -2.14 13.10 1.01
N ALA A 162 -2.51 13.33 2.26
CA ALA A 162 -1.60 13.17 3.40
C ALA A 162 -1.10 11.72 3.55
N ARG A 163 -1.98 10.73 3.35
CA ARG A 163 -1.64 9.30 3.46
C ARG A 163 -0.84 8.79 2.25
N ASN A 164 -1.12 9.31 1.05
CA ASN A 164 -0.39 8.96 -0.16
C ASN A 164 0.99 9.63 -0.25
N THR A 165 1.20 10.77 0.42
CA THR A 165 2.49 11.49 0.50
C THR A 165 3.37 11.01 1.64
N SER A 166 2.86 10.21 2.57
CA SER A 166 3.71 9.58 3.58
C SER A 166 4.73 8.68 2.87
N ALA A 167 6.01 9.01 3.04
CA ALA A 167 7.14 8.45 2.31
C ALA A 167 7.06 6.91 2.22
N SER A 168 6.98 6.40 1.01
CA SER A 168 7.31 5.00 0.77
C SER A 168 8.80 4.83 1.12
N VAL A 169 9.09 3.89 2.00
CA VAL A 169 10.48 3.45 2.21
C VAL A 169 11.00 2.99 0.85
N SER A 170 12.11 3.57 0.39
CA SER A 170 12.67 3.18 -0.90
C SER A 170 13.23 1.75 -0.84
N ASP A 171 13.34 1.10 -2.00
CA ASP A 171 13.99 -0.21 -2.09
C ASP A 171 15.43 -0.16 -1.54
N ILE A 172 16.13 0.99 -1.71
CA ILE A 172 17.47 1.22 -1.17
C ILE A 172 17.47 1.14 0.36
N ALA A 173 16.51 1.81 1.02
CA ALA A 173 16.41 1.78 2.47
C ALA A 173 16.03 0.40 3.00
N LEU A 174 15.22 -0.38 2.27
CA LEU A 174 14.92 -1.76 2.61
C LEU A 174 16.15 -2.67 2.46
N TYR A 175 16.92 -2.49 1.38
CA TYR A 175 18.15 -3.27 1.17
C TYR A 175 19.22 -2.95 2.20
N GLU A 176 19.31 -1.70 2.67
CA GLU A 176 20.21 -1.34 3.78
C GLU A 176 19.75 -2.00 5.08
N LEU A 177 18.46 -2.01 5.36
CA LEU A 177 17.89 -2.64 6.55
C LEU A 177 18.12 -4.17 6.57
N ASP A 178 18.14 -4.80 5.39
CA ASP A 178 18.40 -6.23 5.19
C ASP A 178 19.92 -6.54 5.03
N ASP A 179 20.80 -5.59 5.34
CA ASP A 179 22.26 -5.71 5.24
C ASP A 179 22.77 -6.13 3.84
N LYS A 180 21.95 -5.92 2.81
CA LYS A 180 22.29 -6.33 1.42
C LYS A 180 23.43 -5.56 0.80
N PHE A 181 23.86 -4.45 1.43
CA PHE A 181 25.01 -3.65 0.99
C PHE A 181 26.29 -3.96 1.76
N ASP A 182 26.30 -4.91 2.69
CA ASP A 182 27.46 -5.21 3.52
C ASP A 182 28.66 -5.65 2.70
N PHE A 183 28.47 -6.41 1.61
CA PHE A 183 29.55 -6.78 0.71
C PHE A 183 30.22 -5.57 0.06
N ILE A 184 29.47 -4.48 -0.17
CA ILE A 184 30.03 -3.22 -0.70
C ILE A 184 30.79 -2.51 0.40
N LYS A 185 30.22 -2.39 1.60
CA LYS A 185 30.87 -1.78 2.76
C LYS A 185 32.22 -2.40 3.03
N GLU A 186 32.30 -3.74 3.03
CA GLU A 186 33.55 -4.47 3.20
C GLU A 186 34.53 -4.26 2.03
N ALA A 187 34.05 -4.27 0.79
CA ALA A 187 34.87 -4.11 -0.40
C ALA A 187 35.51 -2.70 -0.52
N VAL A 188 34.84 -1.67 -0.04
CA VAL A 188 35.33 -0.28 -0.10
C VAL A 188 36.06 0.16 1.16
N LYS A 189 36.07 -0.64 2.19
CA LYS A 189 36.69 -0.34 3.48
C LYS A 189 38.16 0.02 3.33
N GLY A 190 38.57 1.15 3.90
CA GLY A 190 39.93 1.68 3.81
C GLY A 190 40.28 2.31 2.46
N GLN A 191 39.38 2.38 1.51
CA GLN A 191 39.58 3.08 0.25
C GLN A 191 39.38 4.60 0.41
N PRO A 192 40.09 5.45 -0.37
CA PRO A 192 39.96 6.91 -0.25
C PRO A 192 38.57 7.45 -0.45
N TYR A 193 37.69 6.70 -1.11
CA TYR A 193 36.31 7.04 -1.43
C TYR A 193 35.26 6.33 -0.56
N GLU A 194 35.66 5.62 0.49
CA GLU A 194 34.75 4.89 1.40
C GLU A 194 33.62 5.78 1.91
N ASN A 195 33.97 7.01 2.32
CA ASN A 195 33.01 7.97 2.88
C ASN A 195 32.28 8.80 1.81
N ASP A 196 32.55 8.61 0.53
CA ASP A 196 31.86 9.30 -0.56
C ASP A 196 30.59 8.56 -1.01
N ILE A 197 30.37 7.31 -0.56
CA ILE A 197 29.26 6.47 -0.99
C ILE A 197 28.11 6.59 -0.01
N ALA A 198 26.98 7.10 -0.50
CA ALA A 198 25.73 7.20 0.22
C ALA A 198 25.03 5.85 0.24
N ILE A 199 25.19 5.08 1.30
CA ILE A 199 24.55 3.76 1.47
C ILE A 199 23.11 3.92 1.94
N LYS A 200 22.85 4.95 2.78
CA LYS A 200 21.50 5.25 3.29
C LYS A 200 20.73 6.14 2.32
N ASP A 201 19.45 5.86 2.18
CA ASP A 201 18.57 6.69 1.38
C ASP A 201 18.53 8.13 1.91
N ASN A 202 18.47 9.10 0.99
CA ASN A 202 18.47 10.54 1.30
C ASN A 202 19.72 11.04 2.08
N SER A 203 20.79 10.29 2.15
CA SER A 203 22.04 10.77 2.72
C SER A 203 22.79 11.69 1.72
N LYS A 204 23.70 12.54 2.23
CA LYS A 204 24.26 13.68 1.48
C LYS A 204 25.62 13.42 0.84
N GLU A 205 26.11 12.20 0.94
CA GLU A 205 27.39 11.79 0.36
C GLU A 205 27.36 11.94 -1.17
N ARG A 206 28.55 12.09 -1.73
CA ARG A 206 28.76 12.48 -3.13
C ARG A 206 28.16 11.51 -4.15
N LEU A 207 28.20 10.19 -3.86
CA LEU A 207 27.81 9.14 -4.78
C LEU A 207 26.71 8.25 -4.15
N GLN A 208 25.51 8.28 -4.71
CA GLN A 208 24.44 7.40 -4.27
C GLN A 208 24.76 5.94 -4.56
N ILE A 209 24.42 5.03 -3.62
CA ILE A 209 24.73 3.59 -3.74
C ILE A 209 24.21 3.00 -5.05
N ILE A 210 23.06 3.44 -5.55
CA ILE A 210 22.50 2.96 -6.81
C ILE A 210 23.39 3.31 -8.01
N GLU A 211 23.98 4.51 -8.02
CA GLU A 211 24.91 4.92 -9.08
C GLU A 211 26.22 4.15 -8.99
N PHE A 212 26.71 3.89 -7.78
CA PHE A 212 27.89 3.04 -7.56
C PHE A 212 27.63 1.61 -8.07
N LEU A 213 26.48 1.02 -7.78
CA LEU A 213 26.09 -0.30 -8.29
C LEU A 213 25.96 -0.34 -9.82
N LYS A 214 25.41 0.70 -10.44
CA LYS A 214 25.36 0.83 -11.90
C LYS A 214 26.75 0.85 -12.51
N LEU A 215 27.70 1.57 -11.90
CA LEU A 215 29.08 1.59 -12.34
C LEU A 215 29.73 0.22 -12.20
N LEU A 216 29.61 -0.45 -11.05
CA LEU A 216 30.13 -1.80 -10.85
C LEU A 216 29.57 -2.79 -11.87
N PHE A 217 28.27 -2.70 -12.15
CA PHE A 217 27.64 -3.54 -13.15
C PHE A 217 28.12 -3.25 -14.57
N ALA A 218 28.28 -1.97 -14.92
CA ALA A 218 28.79 -1.56 -16.23
C ALA A 218 30.23 -2.05 -16.50
N TYR A 219 31.05 -2.10 -15.45
CA TYR A 219 32.45 -2.59 -15.53
C TYR A 219 32.58 -4.09 -15.26
N ASN A 220 31.50 -4.84 -15.25
CA ASN A 220 31.51 -6.29 -14.99
C ASN A 220 32.04 -7.06 -16.21
N VAL A 221 33.33 -7.33 -16.18
CA VAL A 221 34.04 -8.04 -17.26
C VAL A 221 33.62 -9.51 -17.44
N TYR A 222 32.99 -10.10 -16.43
CA TYR A 222 32.43 -11.46 -16.54
C TYR A 222 31.12 -11.48 -17.30
N LYS A 223 30.35 -10.40 -17.24
CA LYS A 223 29.09 -10.24 -17.97
C LYS A 223 29.32 -9.68 -19.37
N PHE A 224 30.12 -8.64 -19.48
CA PHE A 224 30.42 -7.94 -20.75
C PHE A 224 31.82 -8.37 -21.25
N LYS A 225 31.91 -9.53 -21.88
CA LYS A 225 33.17 -10.17 -22.29
C LYS A 225 33.74 -9.64 -23.58
N LYS A 226 32.97 -9.03 -24.45
CA LYS A 226 33.38 -8.56 -25.77
C LYS A 226 33.50 -7.05 -25.80
N ALA A 227 34.51 -6.56 -26.47
CA ALA A 227 34.79 -5.12 -26.58
C ALA A 227 33.67 -4.30 -27.25
N ASN A 228 32.77 -4.94 -27.99
CA ASN A 228 31.63 -4.32 -28.65
C ASN A 228 30.30 -4.46 -27.89
N GLU A 229 30.31 -5.08 -26.71
CA GLU A 229 29.14 -5.13 -25.83
C GLU A 229 29.05 -3.81 -25.05
N THR A 230 27.98 -3.06 -25.27
CA THR A 230 27.72 -1.81 -24.53
C THR A 230 26.99 -2.13 -23.23
N PRO A 231 27.45 -1.68 -22.07
CA PRO A 231 26.85 -1.97 -20.78
C PRO A 231 25.60 -1.09 -20.51
N THR A 232 24.84 -0.76 -21.54
CA THR A 232 23.62 0.08 -21.42
C THR A 232 22.58 -0.49 -20.49
N GLN A 233 22.57 -1.81 -20.31
CA GLN A 233 21.70 -2.50 -19.36
C GLN A 233 21.88 -2.04 -17.90
N ALA A 234 23.03 -1.48 -17.55
CA ALA A 234 23.26 -0.92 -16.23
C ALA A 234 22.41 0.34 -15.95
N TYR A 235 21.97 1.01 -17.02
CA TYR A 235 21.25 2.29 -16.96
C TYR A 235 19.84 2.21 -17.51
N SER A 236 19.39 1.06 -18.03
CA SER A 236 18.02 0.78 -18.41
C SER A 236 17.26 0.29 -17.16
N GLY A 237 16.52 1.17 -16.53
CA GLY A 237 15.65 0.89 -15.39
C GLY A 237 14.19 0.89 -15.78
#